data_e0cc26a5e185daa3ce37715d06ef6943
#
_entry.id   e0cc26a5e185daa3ce37715d06ef6943
#
_cell.length_a   1.000
_cell.length_b   1.000
_cell.length_c   1.000
_cell.angle_alpha   90.00
_cell.angle_beta   90.00
_cell.angle_gamma   90.00
#
_symmetry.space_group_name_H-M   'P 1'
#
loop_
_entity.id
_entity.type
_entity.pdbx_description
1 polymer ?
#
loop_
_entity_poly.entity_id
_entity_poly.type
_entity_poly.pdbx_seq_one_letter_code
_entity_poly.pdbx_strand_id
1 'polypeptide(L)'
;MKNKDQKKSEIDALRQDLEKAQNVFVTGYEKLKVGQDFELRKVVRGAGGKYRVVKNNLAAKATEGTPAGQVLGNLRGMTSVAYTAGDPVALAKALTAYAKANPTFTFKAGIVEGRAIDIGAINELATMPSKEEIFAKLLFLINAPAQRLVTAMNAVGRNLAVVVDQGVKENKFQA
;
A
#
# COMPACT_ATOMS: atom_id res chain seq x y z
N MET A 1 -5.13 27.92 -23.20
CA MET A 1 -4.50 26.62 -23.58
C MET A 1 -3.03 26.67 -23.23
N LYS A 2 -2.43 25.59 -22.67
CA LYS A 2 -1.00 25.55 -22.39
C LYS A 2 -0.17 25.56 -23.68
N ASN A 3 0.90 26.35 -23.70
CA ASN A 3 1.82 26.45 -24.83
C ASN A 3 2.61 25.16 -25.05
N LYS A 4 3.20 24.98 -26.23
CA LYS A 4 3.96 23.77 -26.60
C LYS A 4 5.18 23.56 -25.67
N ASP A 5 5.81 24.63 -25.24
CA ASP A 5 6.98 24.59 -24.35
C ASP A 5 6.59 24.21 -22.91
N GLN A 6 5.45 24.70 -22.44
CA GLN A 6 4.88 24.29 -21.13
C GLN A 6 4.52 22.79 -21.11
N LYS A 7 4.02 22.25 -22.22
CA LYS A 7 3.73 20.82 -22.33
C LYS A 7 4.99 19.98 -22.34
N LYS A 8 6.07 20.44 -22.98
CA LYS A 8 7.37 19.77 -22.97
C LYS A 8 7.95 19.77 -21.57
N SER A 9 7.98 20.91 -20.89
CA SER A 9 8.50 20.99 -19.52
C SER A 9 7.71 20.12 -18.54
N GLU A 10 6.39 19.96 -18.73
CA GLU A 10 5.57 19.03 -17.93
C GLU A 10 5.91 17.56 -18.21
N ILE A 11 6.18 17.20 -19.47
CA ILE A 11 6.60 15.84 -19.84
C ILE A 11 7.97 15.53 -19.22
N ASP A 12 8.92 16.45 -19.33
CA ASP A 12 10.27 16.26 -18.80
C ASP A 12 10.25 16.16 -17.27
N ALA A 13 9.45 17.00 -16.60
CA ALA A 13 9.27 16.92 -15.16
C ALA A 13 8.60 15.59 -14.72
N LEU A 14 7.60 15.13 -15.47
CA LEU A 14 6.96 13.83 -15.21
C LEU A 14 7.92 12.67 -15.41
N ARG A 15 8.72 12.74 -16.48
CA ARG A 15 9.72 11.72 -16.78
C ARG A 15 10.76 11.61 -15.68
N GLN A 16 11.30 12.74 -15.22
CA GLN A 16 12.25 12.77 -14.09
C GLN A 16 11.63 12.25 -12.79
N ASP A 17 10.39 12.62 -12.51
CA ASP A 17 9.66 12.14 -11.33
C ASP A 17 9.43 10.62 -11.40
N LEU A 18 9.06 10.07 -12.56
CA LEU A 18 8.83 8.64 -12.77
C LEU A 18 10.12 7.81 -12.82
N GLU A 19 11.22 8.36 -13.33
CA GLU A 19 12.55 7.72 -13.31
C GLU A 19 13.08 7.56 -11.87
N LYS A 20 12.81 8.54 -11.01
CA LYS A 20 13.17 8.49 -9.58
C LYS A 20 12.25 7.60 -8.75
N ALA A 21 11.04 7.40 -9.21
CA ALA A 21 10.03 6.63 -8.51
C ALA A 21 9.98 5.18 -9.03
N GLN A 22 10.40 4.24 -8.22
CA GLN A 22 10.34 2.81 -8.55
C GLN A 22 8.91 2.25 -8.49
N ASN A 23 8.03 2.93 -7.74
CA ASN A 23 6.67 2.48 -7.49
C ASN A 23 5.66 3.56 -7.89
N VAL A 24 4.74 3.19 -8.77
CA VAL A 24 3.76 4.10 -9.38
C VAL A 24 2.38 3.46 -9.33
N PHE A 25 1.41 4.14 -8.73
CA PHE A 25 0.00 3.73 -8.71
C PHE A 25 -0.81 4.68 -9.57
N VAL A 26 -1.53 4.12 -10.53
CA VAL A 26 -2.42 4.85 -11.43
C VAL A 26 -3.84 4.73 -10.90
N THR A 27 -4.43 5.88 -10.61
CA THR A 27 -5.76 5.95 -10.00
C THR A 27 -6.69 6.79 -10.87
N GLY A 28 -7.97 6.44 -10.85
CA GLY A 28 -9.05 7.21 -11.44
C GLY A 28 -9.77 7.99 -10.35
N TYR A 29 -10.27 9.16 -10.69
CA TYR A 29 -11.14 9.92 -9.80
C TYR A 29 -12.30 10.49 -10.59
N GLU A 30 -13.49 10.44 -10.02
CA GLU A 30 -14.69 11.03 -10.58
C GLU A 30 -15.36 11.91 -9.53
N LYS A 31 -15.63 13.18 -9.90
CA LYS A 31 -16.38 14.13 -9.05
C LYS A 31 -15.83 14.30 -7.62
N LEU A 32 -14.51 14.25 -7.42
CA LEU A 32 -13.86 14.53 -6.13
C LEU A 32 -14.10 15.98 -5.70
N LYS A 33 -14.52 16.18 -4.45
CA LYS A 33 -14.62 17.51 -3.84
C LYS A 33 -13.22 18.00 -3.45
N VAL A 34 -13.04 19.33 -3.41
CA VAL A 34 -11.74 19.95 -3.05
C VAL A 34 -11.22 19.48 -1.69
N GLY A 35 -12.09 19.34 -0.70
CA GLY A 35 -11.71 18.84 0.62
C GLY A 35 -11.16 17.41 0.56
N GLN A 36 -11.80 16.54 -0.21
CA GLN A 36 -11.36 15.15 -0.40
C GLN A 36 -10.01 15.07 -1.13
N ASP A 37 -9.77 15.91 -2.15
CA ASP A 37 -8.45 15.97 -2.81
C ASP A 37 -7.35 16.42 -1.84
N PHE A 38 -7.66 17.38 -0.96
CA PHE A 38 -6.72 17.84 0.05
C PHE A 38 -6.38 16.74 1.08
N GLU A 39 -7.38 16.01 1.55
CA GLU A 39 -7.19 14.84 2.43
C GLU A 39 -6.36 13.74 1.77
N LEU A 40 -6.68 13.41 0.50
CA LEU A 40 -5.90 12.44 -0.27
C LEU A 40 -4.43 12.84 -0.36
N ARG A 41 -4.14 14.09 -0.68
CA ARG A 41 -2.75 14.59 -0.74
C ARG A 41 -2.06 14.54 0.62
N LYS A 42 -2.78 14.80 1.71
CA LYS A 42 -2.26 14.69 3.07
C LYS A 42 -1.90 13.24 3.40
N VAL A 43 -2.79 12.30 3.09
CA VAL A 43 -2.60 10.86 3.30
C VAL A 43 -1.41 10.33 2.48
N VAL A 44 -1.33 10.67 1.20
CA VAL A 44 -0.22 10.25 0.32
C VAL A 44 1.13 10.83 0.79
N ARG A 45 1.16 12.09 1.23
CA ARG A 45 2.38 12.69 1.79
C ARG A 45 2.80 12.02 3.10
N GLY A 46 1.84 11.66 3.94
CA GLY A 46 2.11 10.90 5.18
C GLY A 46 2.72 9.52 4.92
N ALA A 47 2.38 8.89 3.79
CA ALA A 47 2.98 7.63 3.33
C ALA A 47 4.30 7.82 2.53
N GLY A 48 4.86 9.04 2.52
CA GLY A 48 6.11 9.33 1.78
C GLY A 48 5.97 9.37 0.26
N GLY A 49 4.73 9.45 -0.26
CA GLY A 49 4.44 9.52 -1.68
C GLY A 49 4.16 10.95 -2.17
N LYS A 50 4.16 11.10 -3.49
CA LYS A 50 3.70 12.29 -4.19
C LYS A 50 2.48 11.94 -5.04
N TYR A 51 1.51 12.85 -5.07
CA TYR A 51 0.28 12.69 -5.86
C TYR A 51 0.16 13.81 -6.89
N ARG A 52 -0.05 13.44 -8.15
CA ARG A 52 -0.17 14.38 -9.27
C ARG A 52 -1.27 13.96 -10.23
N VAL A 53 -2.11 14.90 -10.59
CA VAL A 53 -3.10 14.72 -11.68
C VAL A 53 -2.41 14.95 -13.01
N VAL A 54 -2.56 14.02 -13.93
CA VAL A 54 -1.89 14.04 -15.22
C VAL A 54 -2.89 13.92 -16.36
N LYS A 55 -2.55 14.52 -17.49
CA LYS A 55 -3.28 14.33 -18.74
C LYS A 55 -2.80 13.05 -19.42
N ASN A 56 -3.71 12.12 -19.77
CA ASN A 56 -3.36 10.80 -20.31
C ASN A 56 -2.38 10.88 -21.50
N ASN A 57 -2.61 11.77 -22.46
CA ASN A 57 -1.73 11.92 -23.62
C ASN A 57 -0.31 12.42 -23.27
N LEU A 58 -0.17 13.19 -22.18
CA LEU A 58 1.16 13.63 -21.71
C LEU A 58 1.85 12.53 -20.92
N ALA A 59 1.08 11.77 -20.12
CA ALA A 59 1.58 10.61 -19.40
C ALA A 59 2.09 9.53 -20.36
N ALA A 60 1.32 9.20 -21.40
CA ALA A 60 1.75 8.24 -22.43
C ALA A 60 3.07 8.64 -23.09
N LYS A 61 3.21 9.92 -23.49
CA LYS A 61 4.45 10.43 -24.09
C LYS A 61 5.65 10.47 -23.11
N ALA A 62 5.39 10.73 -21.83
CA ALA A 62 6.44 10.76 -20.81
C ALA A 62 7.00 9.36 -20.53
N THR A 63 6.20 8.31 -20.75
CA THR A 63 6.55 6.92 -20.45
C THR A 63 6.91 6.09 -21.68
N GLU A 64 6.95 6.69 -22.87
CA GLU A 64 7.44 6.03 -24.08
C GLU A 64 8.88 5.52 -23.85
N GLY A 65 9.06 4.19 -24.01
CA GLY A 65 10.35 3.51 -23.78
C GLY A 65 10.62 3.05 -22.34
N THR A 66 9.69 3.24 -21.41
CA THR A 66 9.79 2.71 -20.05
C THR A 66 8.76 1.60 -19.80
N PRO A 67 9.01 0.68 -18.82
CA PRO A 67 8.00 -0.32 -18.44
C PRO A 67 6.65 0.29 -18.07
N ALA A 68 6.66 1.52 -17.59
CA ALA A 68 5.48 2.31 -17.27
C ALA A 68 4.59 2.62 -18.49
N GLY A 69 5.13 2.59 -19.69
CA GLY A 69 4.39 2.84 -20.94
C GLY A 69 3.28 1.82 -21.19
N GLN A 70 3.46 0.57 -20.77
CA GLN A 70 2.45 -0.47 -20.93
C GLN A 70 1.17 -0.18 -20.13
N VAL A 71 1.32 0.44 -18.96
CA VAL A 71 0.22 0.77 -18.05
C VAL A 71 -0.36 2.15 -18.35
N LEU A 72 0.49 3.13 -18.64
CA LEU A 72 0.07 4.53 -18.86
C LEU A 72 -0.36 4.84 -20.29
N GLY A 73 -0.10 3.93 -21.26
CA GLY A 73 -0.46 4.13 -22.68
C GLY A 73 -1.96 4.01 -22.98
N ASN A 74 -2.69 3.15 -22.27
CA ASN A 74 -4.09 2.80 -22.58
C ASN A 74 -5.10 3.38 -21.58
N LEU A 75 -4.77 4.48 -20.91
CA LEU A 75 -5.63 5.08 -19.89
C LEU A 75 -6.79 5.87 -20.49
N ARG A 76 -8.02 5.61 -20.03
CA ARG A 76 -9.23 6.34 -20.37
C ARG A 76 -9.78 7.07 -19.14
N GLY A 77 -10.42 8.22 -19.36
CA GLY A 77 -11.04 9.04 -18.31
C GLY A 77 -10.04 9.84 -17.49
N MET A 78 -10.49 10.39 -16.37
CA MET A 78 -9.67 11.18 -15.46
C MET A 78 -8.64 10.28 -14.78
N THR A 79 -7.39 10.73 -14.75
CA THR A 79 -6.28 9.92 -14.24
C THR A 79 -5.36 10.76 -13.36
N SER A 80 -5.01 10.19 -12.25
CA SER A 80 -3.98 10.68 -11.36
C SER A 80 -2.94 9.61 -11.08
N VAL A 81 -1.77 10.04 -10.74
CA VAL A 81 -0.62 9.18 -10.49
C VAL A 81 -0.10 9.48 -9.09
N ALA A 82 -0.05 8.45 -8.27
CA ALA A 82 0.61 8.48 -6.98
C ALA A 82 1.93 7.70 -7.11
N TYR A 83 3.04 8.29 -6.73
CA TYR A 83 4.35 7.67 -6.88
C TYR A 83 5.20 7.84 -5.62
N THR A 84 6.01 6.84 -5.34
CA THR A 84 6.94 6.84 -4.21
C THR A 84 8.27 6.19 -4.59
N ALA A 85 9.36 6.69 -4.03
CA ALA A 85 10.66 6.04 -4.07
C ALA A 85 10.89 5.11 -2.86
N GLY A 86 9.98 5.17 -1.87
CA GLY A 86 10.03 4.37 -0.65
C GLY A 86 9.16 3.12 -0.72
N ASP A 87 8.57 2.75 0.43
CA ASP A 87 7.77 1.54 0.59
C ASP A 87 6.45 1.58 -0.20
N PRO A 88 6.27 0.69 -1.20
CA PRO A 88 5.03 0.61 -1.97
C PRO A 88 3.85 0.13 -1.12
N VAL A 89 4.09 -0.70 -0.08
CA VAL A 89 3.06 -1.27 0.77
C VAL A 89 2.39 -0.19 1.62
N ALA A 90 3.17 0.72 2.18
CA ALA A 90 2.65 1.84 2.96
C ALA A 90 1.75 2.75 2.11
N LEU A 91 2.17 3.05 0.86
CA LEU A 91 1.39 3.85 -0.07
C LEU A 91 0.12 3.12 -0.53
N ALA A 92 0.21 1.82 -0.85
CA ALA A 92 -0.94 1.00 -1.23
C ALA A 92 -1.99 0.91 -0.11
N LYS A 93 -1.56 0.72 1.16
CA LYS A 93 -2.45 0.73 2.33
C LYS A 93 -3.18 2.06 2.48
N ALA A 94 -2.43 3.16 2.40
CA ALA A 94 -2.98 4.51 2.54
C ALA A 94 -4.02 4.81 1.45
N LEU A 95 -3.72 4.48 0.19
CA LEU A 95 -4.63 4.67 -0.93
C LEU A 95 -5.85 3.74 -0.85
N THR A 96 -5.69 2.48 -0.42
CA THR A 96 -6.79 1.53 -0.27
C THR A 96 -7.72 1.91 0.88
N ALA A 97 -7.18 2.39 2.00
CA ALA A 97 -7.98 2.93 3.09
C ALA A 97 -8.81 4.13 2.64
N TYR A 98 -8.21 5.03 1.85
CA TYR A 98 -8.91 6.16 1.26
C TYR A 98 -9.98 5.73 0.24
N ALA A 99 -9.69 4.75 -0.62
CA ALA A 99 -10.65 4.22 -1.61
C ALA A 99 -11.89 3.59 -0.94
N LYS A 100 -11.70 2.90 0.20
CA LYS A 100 -12.83 2.36 0.99
C LYS A 100 -13.72 3.45 1.57
N ALA A 101 -13.14 4.59 1.97
CA ALA A 101 -13.90 5.73 2.49
C ALA A 101 -14.58 6.56 1.39
N ASN A 102 -14.03 6.55 0.17
CA ASN A 102 -14.47 7.38 -0.96
C ASN A 102 -14.65 6.52 -2.23
N PRO A 103 -15.86 6.06 -2.55
CA PRO A 103 -16.12 5.21 -3.72
C PRO A 103 -15.89 5.92 -5.07
N THR A 104 -15.74 7.24 -5.07
CA THR A 104 -15.39 8.06 -6.24
C THR A 104 -13.92 7.91 -6.69
N PHE A 105 -13.09 7.27 -5.85
CA PHE A 105 -11.69 7.02 -6.11
C PHE A 105 -11.48 5.54 -6.44
N THR A 106 -10.94 5.26 -7.62
CA THR A 106 -10.75 3.90 -8.13
C THR A 106 -9.30 3.68 -8.54
N PHE A 107 -8.80 2.46 -8.34
CA PHE A 107 -7.53 2.04 -8.92
C PHE A 107 -7.73 1.64 -10.38
N LYS A 108 -6.77 1.95 -11.24
CA LYS A 108 -6.73 1.50 -12.63
C LYS A 108 -5.65 0.46 -12.85
N ALA A 109 -4.45 0.74 -12.43
CA ALA A 109 -3.31 -0.15 -12.51
C ALA A 109 -2.18 0.36 -11.61
N GLY A 110 -1.12 -0.43 -11.45
CA GLY A 110 0.07 -0.02 -10.73
C GLY A 110 1.33 -0.58 -11.35
N ILE A 111 2.45 -0.02 -10.97
CA ILE A 111 3.78 -0.50 -11.30
C ILE A 111 4.55 -0.56 -9.99
N VAL A 112 5.06 -1.71 -9.65
CA VAL A 112 5.90 -1.93 -8.46
C VAL A 112 7.16 -2.64 -8.90
N GLU A 113 8.30 -2.04 -8.59
CA GLU A 113 9.62 -2.56 -8.96
C GLU A 113 9.75 -2.89 -10.47
N GLY A 114 9.14 -2.06 -11.32
CA GLY A 114 9.18 -2.24 -12.77
C GLY A 114 8.20 -3.28 -13.33
N ARG A 115 7.39 -3.93 -12.48
CA ARG A 115 6.35 -4.89 -12.88
C ARG A 115 4.99 -4.22 -12.89
N ALA A 116 4.25 -4.38 -13.96
CA ALA A 116 2.86 -3.96 -14.02
C ALA A 116 2.00 -4.87 -13.13
N ILE A 117 1.20 -4.28 -12.27
CA ILE A 117 0.28 -4.98 -11.37
C ILE A 117 -1.15 -4.52 -11.64
N ASP A 118 -2.08 -5.47 -11.56
CA ASP A 118 -3.51 -5.23 -11.72
C ASP A 118 -4.16 -4.82 -10.38
N ILE A 119 -5.42 -4.43 -10.45
CA ILE A 119 -6.23 -3.97 -9.30
C ILE A 119 -6.26 -5.03 -8.18
N GLY A 120 -6.37 -6.34 -8.55
CA GLY A 120 -6.34 -7.44 -7.59
C GLY A 120 -5.05 -7.46 -6.77
N ALA A 121 -3.91 -7.38 -7.43
CA ALA A 121 -2.60 -7.36 -6.80
C ALA A 121 -2.36 -6.10 -5.92
N ILE A 122 -2.95 -4.95 -6.28
CA ILE A 122 -2.90 -3.74 -5.43
C ILE A 122 -3.62 -3.99 -4.09
N ASN A 123 -4.78 -4.65 -4.12
CA ASN A 123 -5.51 -5.00 -2.90
C ASN A 123 -4.74 -6.02 -2.05
N GLU A 124 -4.08 -6.99 -2.66
CA GLU A 124 -3.20 -7.93 -1.97
C GLU A 124 -2.03 -7.22 -1.30
N LEU A 125 -1.36 -6.29 -2.00
CA LEU A 125 -0.31 -5.45 -1.44
C LEU A 125 -0.80 -4.65 -0.22
N ALA A 126 -2.02 -4.14 -0.28
CA ALA A 126 -2.61 -3.40 0.83
C ALA A 126 -2.90 -4.26 2.08
N THR A 127 -3.07 -5.58 1.91
CA THR A 127 -3.24 -6.53 3.02
C THR A 127 -1.91 -7.03 3.60
N MET A 128 -0.79 -6.85 2.89
CA MET A 128 0.52 -7.27 3.36
C MET A 128 0.93 -6.54 4.64
N PRO A 129 1.59 -7.23 5.58
CA PRO A 129 2.19 -6.58 6.75
C PRO A 129 3.25 -5.56 6.33
N SER A 130 3.54 -4.60 7.21
CA SER A 130 4.67 -3.68 7.00
C SER A 130 6.01 -4.43 6.98
N LYS A 131 7.02 -3.82 6.39
CA LYS A 131 8.37 -4.41 6.32
C LYS A 131 8.89 -4.80 7.71
N GLU A 132 8.65 -3.95 8.70
CA GLU A 132 9.04 -4.20 10.10
C GLU A 132 8.29 -5.39 10.72
N GLU A 133 6.98 -5.51 10.44
CA GLU A 133 6.18 -6.63 10.89
C GLU A 133 6.61 -7.96 10.25
N ILE A 134 7.04 -7.94 8.99
CA ILE A 134 7.58 -9.13 8.31
C ILE A 134 8.87 -9.58 8.99
N PHE A 135 9.79 -8.65 9.27
CA PHE A 135 11.01 -8.96 10.00
C PHE A 135 10.74 -9.50 11.40
N ALA A 136 9.80 -8.89 12.13
CA ALA A 136 9.40 -9.39 13.44
C ALA A 136 8.84 -10.82 13.37
N LYS A 137 8.01 -11.13 12.37
CA LYS A 137 7.50 -12.49 12.13
C LYS A 137 8.61 -13.48 11.78
N LEU A 138 9.59 -13.08 10.98
CA LEU A 138 10.74 -13.94 10.65
C LEU A 138 11.58 -14.24 11.88
N LEU A 139 11.89 -13.25 12.71
CA LEU A 139 12.61 -13.45 13.97
C LEU A 139 11.82 -14.34 14.94
N PHE A 140 10.51 -14.14 15.03
CA PHE A 140 9.64 -15.01 15.81
C PHE A 140 9.68 -16.47 15.32
N LEU A 141 9.63 -16.70 14.00
CA LEU A 141 9.71 -18.04 13.41
C LEU A 141 11.05 -18.74 13.74
N ILE A 142 12.15 -18.01 13.71
CA ILE A 142 13.48 -18.53 14.07
C ILE A 142 13.52 -18.95 15.54
N ASN A 143 12.91 -18.18 16.43
CA ASN A 143 12.87 -18.47 17.86
C ASN A 143 11.75 -19.47 18.27
N ALA A 144 10.77 -19.71 17.41
CA ALA A 144 9.62 -20.56 17.71
C ALA A 144 9.96 -21.98 18.18
N PRO A 145 10.95 -22.70 17.60
CA PRO A 145 11.32 -24.03 18.08
C PRO A 145 11.79 -24.02 19.53
N ALA A 146 12.66 -23.07 19.89
CA ALA A 146 13.18 -22.95 21.26
C ALA A 146 12.06 -22.60 22.25
N GLN A 147 11.21 -21.62 21.90
CA GLN A 147 10.07 -21.27 22.74
C GLN A 147 9.08 -22.43 22.91
N ARG A 148 8.81 -23.21 21.86
CA ARG A 148 7.92 -24.37 21.94
C ARG A 148 8.48 -25.46 22.89
N LEU A 149 9.77 -25.72 22.84
CA LEU A 149 10.43 -26.66 23.76
C LEU A 149 10.30 -26.20 25.22
N VAL A 150 10.62 -24.95 25.51
CA VAL A 150 10.48 -24.39 26.87
C VAL A 150 9.03 -24.41 27.33
N THR A 151 8.11 -24.08 26.45
CA THR A 151 6.67 -24.11 26.74
C THR A 151 6.19 -25.53 27.01
N ALA A 152 6.65 -26.53 26.27
CA ALA A 152 6.30 -27.93 26.50
C ALA A 152 6.85 -28.45 27.84
N MET A 153 8.09 -28.09 28.20
CA MET A 153 8.67 -28.44 29.49
C MET A 153 7.90 -27.86 30.67
N ASN A 154 7.44 -26.62 30.56
CA ASN A 154 6.69 -25.90 31.59
C ASN A 154 5.17 -26.16 31.51
N ALA A 155 4.67 -26.88 30.50
CA ALA A 155 3.26 -27.08 30.27
C ALA A 155 2.54 -27.81 31.40
N VAL A 156 3.20 -28.82 31.98
CA VAL A 156 2.59 -29.66 33.02
C VAL A 156 2.25 -28.82 34.27
N GLY A 157 3.23 -28.09 34.80
CA GLY A 157 2.99 -27.23 35.97
C GLY A 157 1.97 -26.10 35.68
N ARG A 158 2.07 -25.46 34.50
CA ARG A 158 1.15 -24.41 34.13
C ARG A 158 -0.28 -24.91 33.94
N ASN A 159 -0.46 -26.08 33.34
CA ASN A 159 -1.79 -26.65 33.12
C ASN A 159 -2.46 -27.01 34.43
N LEU A 160 -1.72 -27.56 35.39
CA LEU A 160 -2.24 -27.82 36.74
C LEU A 160 -2.69 -26.51 37.43
N ALA A 161 -1.87 -25.47 37.39
CA ALA A 161 -2.23 -24.17 37.95
C ALA A 161 -3.47 -23.55 37.30
N VAL A 162 -3.61 -23.65 35.96
CA VAL A 162 -4.77 -23.14 35.22
C VAL A 162 -6.04 -23.92 35.60
N VAL A 163 -5.95 -25.26 35.75
CA VAL A 163 -7.11 -26.07 36.13
C VAL A 163 -7.58 -25.73 37.57
N VAL A 164 -6.65 -25.53 38.48
CA VAL A 164 -6.97 -25.12 39.86
C VAL A 164 -7.59 -23.73 39.87
N ASP A 165 -7.03 -22.78 39.15
CA ASP A 165 -7.57 -21.42 39.07
C ASP A 165 -8.99 -21.38 38.42
N GLN A 166 -9.22 -22.18 37.38
CA GLN A 166 -10.55 -22.33 36.79
C GLN A 166 -11.53 -23.00 37.76
N GLY A 167 -11.10 -24.03 38.50
CA GLY A 167 -11.95 -24.69 39.49
C GLY A 167 -12.35 -23.75 40.63
N VAL A 168 -11.45 -22.86 41.05
CA VAL A 168 -11.77 -21.82 42.05
C VAL A 168 -12.73 -20.79 41.49
N LYS A 169 -12.52 -20.32 40.24
CA LYS A 169 -13.40 -19.34 39.57
C LYS A 169 -14.82 -19.87 39.30
N GLU A 170 -14.94 -21.16 39.01
CA GLU A 170 -16.25 -21.82 38.78
C GLU A 170 -16.87 -22.36 40.08
N ASN A 171 -16.28 -22.09 41.26
CA ASN A 171 -16.73 -22.57 42.55
C ASN A 171 -16.96 -24.10 42.65
N LYS A 172 -16.22 -24.87 41.83
CA LYS A 172 -16.36 -26.33 41.77
C LYS A 172 -15.72 -27.06 42.97
N PHE A 173 -14.93 -26.36 43.77
CA PHE A 173 -14.28 -26.89 44.98
C PHE A 173 -15.03 -26.54 46.25
N GLN A 174 -16.25 -26.00 46.22
CA GLN A 174 -17.09 -25.88 47.39
C GLN A 174 -17.78 -27.24 47.64
N ALA A 175 -17.31 -27.92 48.71
CA ALA A 175 -17.98 -29.06 49.30
C ALA A 175 -19.07 -28.57 50.24
#